data_e00b507f9959d5bc4e638a5ea8ba31a0
#
_entry.id   e00b507f9959d5bc4e638a5ea8ba31a0
#
_cell.length_a   1.000
_cell.length_b   1.000
_cell.length_c   1.000
_cell.angle_alpha   90.00
_cell.angle_beta   90.00
_cell.angle_gamma   90.00
#
_symmetry.space_group_name_H-M   'P 1'
#
loop_
_entity.id
_entity.type
_entity.pdbx_description
1 polymer ?
#
loop_
_entity_poly.entity_id
_entity_poly.type
_entity_poly.pdbx_seq_one_letter_code
_entity_poly.pdbx_strand_id
1 'polypeptide(L)'
;MNQRLNTLKNYSKRLSNRPGVYCMMNTKEVVIYVGKAKNLKKRVSSYFTSNNSKEKQEAILKDTDSISVTVTRTEREALILENT
;
A
#
# COMPACT_ATOMS: atom_id res chain seq x y z
N MET A 1 10.03 -3.98 -18.95
CA MET A 1 10.33 -3.73 -17.54
C MET A 1 9.51 -2.55 -17.04
N ASN A 2 9.00 -2.66 -15.85
CA ASN A 2 7.94 -1.76 -15.43
C ASN A 2 8.47 -0.68 -14.48
N GLN A 3 8.74 0.50 -15.05
CA GLN A 3 9.23 1.64 -14.25
C GLN A 3 8.22 2.03 -13.17
N ARG A 4 6.95 1.84 -13.45
CA ARG A 4 5.90 2.13 -12.48
C ARG A 4 6.09 1.30 -11.20
N LEU A 5 6.31 0.00 -11.33
CA LEU A 5 6.54 -0.85 -10.17
C LEU A 5 7.78 -0.45 -9.41
N ASN A 6 8.83 -0.06 -10.13
CA ASN A 6 10.06 0.39 -9.51
C ASN A 6 9.85 1.67 -8.70
N THR A 7 9.08 2.59 -9.26
CA THR A 7 8.72 3.84 -8.57
C THR A 7 7.93 3.55 -7.29
N LEU A 8 6.94 2.66 -7.39
CA LEU A 8 6.13 2.28 -6.24
C LEU A 8 6.96 1.58 -5.17
N LYS A 9 7.87 0.73 -5.58
CA LYS A 9 8.77 0.03 -4.66
C LYS A 9 9.64 1.03 -3.90
N ASN A 10 10.21 2.01 -4.60
CA ASN A 10 11.01 3.04 -3.97
C ASN A 10 10.20 3.89 -3.01
N TYR A 11 8.96 4.20 -3.38
CA TYR A 11 8.06 4.92 -2.51
C TYR A 11 7.81 4.15 -1.22
N SER A 12 7.60 2.83 -1.31
CA SER A 12 7.32 2.01 -0.15
C SER A 12 8.48 2.02 0.85
N LYS A 13 9.71 2.14 0.36
CA LYS A 13 10.89 2.18 1.21
C LYS A 13 11.02 3.47 2.01
N ARG A 14 10.30 4.50 1.58
CA ARG A 14 10.32 5.81 2.26
C ARG A 14 9.19 5.97 3.26
N LEU A 15 8.33 5.00 3.37
CA LEU A 15 7.20 5.08 4.26
C LEU A 15 7.61 5.02 5.72
N SER A 16 6.75 5.60 6.57
CA SER A 16 6.93 5.57 8.01
C SER A 16 6.74 4.14 8.54
N ASN A 17 7.42 3.84 9.64
CA ASN A 17 7.22 2.59 10.36
C ASN A 17 6.00 2.65 11.28
N ARG A 18 5.23 3.73 11.20
CA ARG A 18 4.07 3.92 12.05
C ARG A 18 2.83 3.21 11.49
N PRO A 19 1.83 3.02 12.33
CA PRO A 19 0.56 2.45 11.86
C PRO A 19 -0.17 3.44 10.98
N GLY A 20 -1.00 2.93 10.10
CA GLY A 20 -1.77 3.79 9.22
C GLY A 20 -2.59 3.02 8.22
N VAL A 21 -3.14 3.77 7.28
CA VAL A 21 -3.96 3.24 6.19
C VAL A 21 -3.25 3.54 4.87
N TYR A 22 -3.22 2.57 3.98
CA TYR A 22 -2.68 2.79 2.64
C TYR A 22 -3.78 2.52 1.62
N CYS A 23 -3.78 3.35 0.57
CA CYS A 23 -4.75 3.25 -0.52
C CYS A 23 -4.01 3.07 -1.83
N MET A 24 -4.43 2.10 -2.62
CA MET A 24 -3.86 1.88 -3.93
C MET A 24 -4.86 2.37 -4.98
N MET A 25 -4.37 3.19 -5.91
CA MET A 25 -5.20 3.83 -6.90
C MET A 25 -4.72 3.50 -8.30
N ASN A 26 -5.67 3.44 -9.24
CA ASN A 26 -5.34 3.21 -10.65
C ASN A 26 -5.01 4.51 -11.37
N THR A 27 -4.80 4.44 -12.68
CA THR A 27 -4.45 5.61 -13.48
C THR A 27 -5.52 6.68 -13.50
N LYS A 28 -6.74 6.33 -13.17
CA LYS A 28 -7.86 7.27 -13.12
C LYS A 28 -8.08 7.83 -11.72
N GLU A 29 -7.13 7.58 -10.81
CA GLU A 29 -7.20 7.99 -9.42
C GLU A 29 -8.38 7.39 -8.67
N VAL A 30 -8.85 6.23 -9.12
CA VAL A 30 -9.87 5.48 -8.43
C VAL A 30 -9.22 4.53 -7.44
N VAL A 31 -9.70 4.55 -6.21
CA VAL A 31 -9.18 3.64 -5.18
C VAL A 31 -9.61 2.23 -5.49
N ILE A 32 -8.63 1.34 -5.69
CA ILE A 32 -8.89 -0.06 -6.00
C ILE A 32 -8.66 -0.96 -4.78
N TYR A 33 -7.95 -0.46 -3.79
CA TYR A 33 -7.73 -1.22 -2.57
C TYR A 33 -7.39 -0.29 -1.41
N VAL A 34 -7.93 -0.60 -0.23
CA VAL A 34 -7.62 0.11 1.01
C VAL A 34 -7.22 -0.93 2.03
N GLY A 35 -6.09 -0.71 2.69
CA GLY A 35 -5.62 -1.62 3.71
C GLY A 35 -5.11 -0.88 4.93
N LYS A 36 -5.10 -1.56 6.07
CA LYS A 36 -4.54 -1.02 7.29
C LYS A 36 -3.22 -1.73 7.60
N ALA A 37 -2.36 -1.06 8.33
CA ALA A 37 -1.08 -1.62 8.71
C ALA A 37 -0.64 -1.13 10.09
N LYS A 38 0.01 -2.01 10.83
CA LYS A 38 0.67 -1.61 12.08
C LYS A 38 1.98 -0.91 11.78
N ASN A 39 2.58 -1.23 10.65
CA ASN A 39 3.82 -0.66 10.16
C ASN A 39 3.67 -0.49 8.65
N LEU A 40 3.41 0.74 8.23
CA LEU A 40 3.14 1.05 6.83
C LEU A 40 4.29 0.62 5.91
N LYS A 41 5.51 0.97 6.29
CA LYS A 41 6.67 0.63 5.47
C LYS A 41 6.79 -0.87 5.24
N LYS A 42 6.71 -1.63 6.30
CA LYS A 42 6.83 -3.08 6.24
C LYS A 42 5.69 -3.70 5.44
N ARG A 43 4.48 -3.23 5.67
CA ARG A 43 3.30 -3.79 5.02
C ARG A 43 3.29 -3.50 3.53
N VAL A 44 3.50 -2.24 3.15
CA VAL A 44 3.46 -1.86 1.75
C VAL A 44 4.64 -2.44 0.99
N SER A 45 5.84 -2.41 1.57
CA SER A 45 7.01 -2.96 0.90
C SER A 45 6.90 -4.47 0.72
N SER A 46 6.14 -5.17 1.56
CA SER A 46 5.97 -6.61 1.41
C SER A 46 5.30 -7.00 0.10
N TYR A 47 4.55 -6.09 -0.51
CA TYR A 47 3.95 -6.34 -1.82
C TYR A 47 5.01 -6.53 -2.90
N PHE A 48 6.20 -5.97 -2.70
CA PHE A 48 7.26 -5.96 -3.71
C PHE A 48 8.39 -6.92 -3.41
N THR A 49 8.48 -7.41 -2.17
CA THR A 49 9.63 -8.21 -1.74
C THR A 49 9.28 -9.64 -1.40
N SER A 50 8.00 -9.96 -1.34
CA SER A 50 7.57 -11.31 -0.97
C SER A 50 7.89 -12.31 -2.06
N ASN A 51 8.65 -13.34 -1.70
CA ASN A 51 8.89 -14.46 -2.61
C ASN A 51 7.69 -15.38 -2.69
N ASN A 52 6.78 -15.23 -1.77
CA ASN A 52 5.51 -15.97 -1.75
C ASN A 52 4.41 -15.03 -2.23
N SER A 53 4.62 -14.45 -3.40
CA SER A 53 3.64 -13.53 -3.94
C SER A 53 2.30 -14.20 -4.03
N LYS A 54 1.36 -13.66 -3.31
CA LYS A 54 0.00 -14.15 -3.38
C LYS A 54 -0.62 -13.55 -4.63
N GLU A 55 -1.33 -14.39 -5.37
CA GLU A 55 -1.97 -13.96 -6.60
C GLU A 55 -2.78 -12.68 -6.39
N LYS A 56 -3.42 -12.56 -5.23
CA LYS A 56 -4.21 -11.39 -4.90
C LYS A 56 -3.38 -10.12 -4.85
N GLN A 57 -2.17 -10.18 -4.27
CA GLN A 57 -1.30 -9.02 -4.19
C GLN A 57 -0.79 -8.62 -5.56
N GLU A 58 -0.44 -9.59 -6.38
CA GLU A 58 0.02 -9.33 -7.73
C GLU A 58 -1.08 -8.68 -8.57
N ALA A 59 -2.30 -9.18 -8.42
CA ALA A 59 -3.44 -8.63 -9.16
C ALA A 59 -3.69 -7.18 -8.77
N ILE A 60 -3.57 -6.85 -7.49
CA ILE A 60 -3.74 -5.47 -7.02
C ILE A 60 -2.65 -4.58 -7.59
N LEU A 61 -1.39 -5.03 -7.51
CA LEU A 61 -0.27 -4.24 -8.02
C LEU A 61 -0.33 -4.01 -9.51
N LYS A 62 -0.87 -4.97 -10.25
CA LYS A 62 -0.98 -4.86 -11.69
C LYS A 62 -1.77 -3.64 -12.11
N ASP A 63 -2.81 -3.32 -11.36
CA ASP A 63 -3.69 -2.19 -11.68
C ASP A 63 -3.32 -0.92 -10.90
N THR A 64 -2.37 -1.01 -9.97
CA THR A 64 -2.00 0.12 -9.14
C THR A 64 -1.06 1.07 -9.89
N ASP A 65 -1.44 2.33 -9.94
CA ASP A 65 -0.62 3.39 -10.52
C ASP A 65 0.04 4.22 -9.43
N SER A 66 -0.65 4.43 -8.32
CA SER A 66 -0.13 5.22 -7.21
C SER A 66 -0.59 4.65 -5.88
N ILE A 67 0.15 5.00 -4.83
CA ILE A 67 -0.16 4.59 -3.47
C ILE A 67 -0.19 5.85 -2.60
N SER A 68 -1.24 5.98 -1.81
CA SER A 68 -1.37 7.06 -0.84
C SER A 68 -1.46 6.46 0.55
N VAL A 69 -0.83 7.09 1.53
CA VAL A 69 -0.87 6.60 2.90
C VAL A 69 -1.27 7.71 3.86
N THR A 70 -1.95 7.30 4.92
CA THR A 70 -2.33 8.18 6.02
C THR A 70 -1.79 7.57 7.30
N VAL A 71 -0.87 8.28 7.95
CA VAL A 71 -0.33 7.83 9.22
C VAL A 71 -1.36 8.09 10.32
N THR A 72 -1.61 7.09 11.14
CA THR A 72 -2.54 7.22 12.26
C THR A 72 -1.77 7.05 13.56
N ARG A 73 -2.39 7.41 14.67
CA ARG A 73 -1.76 7.24 15.98
C ARG A 73 -1.75 5.79 16.43
N THR A 74 -2.80 5.07 16.07
CA THR A 74 -2.99 3.70 16.52
C THR A 74 -3.61 2.88 15.40
N GLU A 75 -3.53 1.56 15.55
CA GLU A 75 -4.18 0.63 14.66
C GLU A 75 -5.70 0.84 14.64
N ARG A 76 -6.23 1.27 15.79
CA ARG A 76 -7.67 1.52 15.92
C ARG A 76 -8.11 2.66 15.01
N GLU A 77 -7.32 3.73 14.92
CA GLU A 77 -7.61 4.82 13.99
C GLU A 77 -7.58 4.34 12.54
N ALA A 78 -6.64 3.45 12.22
CA ALA A 78 -6.56 2.89 10.89
C ALA A 78 -7.84 2.13 10.53
N LEU A 79 -8.40 1.39 11.49
CA LEU A 79 -9.65 0.67 11.28
C LEU A 79 -10.81 1.64 10.99
N ILE A 80 -10.88 2.73 11.71
CA ILE A 80 -11.93 3.72 11.53
C ILE A 80 -11.84 4.34 10.14
N LEU A 81 -10.63 4.70 9.72
CA LEU A 81 -10.41 5.27 8.39
C LEU A 81 -10.74 4.28 7.28
N GLU A 82 -10.41 3.01 7.50
CA GLU A 82 -10.68 1.98 6.51
C GLU A 82 -12.18 1.81 6.27
N ASN A 83 -12.99 2.03 7.29
CA ASN A 83 -14.43 1.83 7.22
C ASN A 83 -15.19 3.05 6.69
N THR A 84 -14.52 4.13 6.43
CA THR A 84 -15.15 5.30 5.85
C THR A 84 -15.05 5.26 4.34
#